data_df17b93193c50b2e53af0046d49091f7
#
_entry.id   df17b93193c50b2e53af0046d49091f7
#
_cell.length_a   1.000
_cell.length_b   1.000
_cell.length_c   1.000
_cell.angle_alpha   90.00
_cell.angle_beta   90.00
_cell.angle_gamma   90.00
#
_symmetry.space_group_name_H-M   'P 1'
#
loop_
_entity.id
_entity.type
_entity.pdbx_description
1 polymer ?
#
loop_
_entity_poly.entity_id
_entity_poly.type
_entity_poly.pdbx_seq_one_letter_code
_entity_poly.pdbx_strand_id
1 'polypeptide(L)'
;SSQVQKDHPVEVFLERTKGGNSQFYIPESANLLVGSLGDQNWEVLSYDRPELVSVLRHNAPDFIFTNSDLGAVLQRYLHYKHLLSFKNRVSTDAGKLSGSLIVISKNSNIQNLDELAGKKIGRLATSSMAGWKTAVGEATARGFTTQDFFRRIQSFSDNEEMINALINGDISAAILQGCHYERLPVGLREQLKPLEPREFTETRCLSTSELYPAWSLLASPKVPEQMQMKVLGTLKNERALSEFGEWTAPAPLRDVYALLKRSGDELIDEFEPETWTDLLWKMRYPTLFVLLILFGLFIHDRLVVKEVVKQTALVKEGLRKQWAIEKKMETWEHASIVSIMSSMVAHELK
;
A
#
# COMPACT_ATOMS: atom_id res chain seq x y z
N SER A 1 -20.25 -6.64 -34.88
CA SER A 1 -19.79 -5.90 -33.67
C SER A 1 -18.28 -6.04 -33.39
N SER A 2 -17.45 -6.15 -34.45
CA SER A 2 -15.99 -6.37 -34.33
C SER A 2 -15.15 -5.17 -34.81
N GLN A 3 -15.72 -3.99 -34.92
CA GLN A 3 -15.01 -2.79 -35.41
C GLN A 3 -14.71 -1.71 -34.34
N VAL A 4 -15.19 -1.86 -33.11
CA VAL A 4 -15.02 -0.81 -32.06
C VAL A 4 -13.72 -0.96 -31.24
N GLN A 5 -12.96 -2.06 -31.43
CA GLN A 5 -11.78 -2.36 -30.62
C GLN A 5 -10.44 -1.91 -31.25
N LYS A 6 -10.48 -1.20 -32.40
CA LYS A 6 -9.28 -0.74 -33.12
C LYS A 6 -8.72 0.63 -32.71
N ASP A 7 -9.42 1.39 -31.85
CA ASP A 7 -9.07 2.79 -31.59
C ASP A 7 -8.27 3.04 -30.29
N HIS A 8 -8.15 2.06 -29.40
CA HIS A 8 -7.32 2.22 -28.20
C HIS A 8 -5.97 1.53 -28.38
N PRO A 9 -4.86 2.22 -28.11
CA PRO A 9 -3.54 1.60 -28.14
C PRO A 9 -3.44 0.49 -27.11
N VAL A 10 -2.64 -0.53 -27.40
CA VAL A 10 -2.25 -1.53 -26.41
C VAL A 10 -1.19 -0.91 -25.51
N GLU A 11 -1.54 -0.67 -24.27
CA GLU A 11 -0.64 -0.02 -23.31
C GLU A 11 0.33 -1.02 -22.67
N VAL A 12 1.60 -0.68 -22.72
CA VAL A 12 2.68 -1.46 -22.08
C VAL A 12 3.45 -0.56 -21.11
N PHE A 13 3.41 -0.90 -19.83
CA PHE A 13 4.19 -0.19 -18.83
C PHE A 13 5.49 -0.93 -18.54
N LEU A 14 6.57 -0.16 -18.46
CA LEU A 14 7.90 -0.65 -18.10
C LEU A 14 8.32 -0.04 -16.78
N GLU A 15 8.69 -0.88 -15.82
CA GLU A 15 9.38 -0.41 -14.64
C GLU A 15 10.83 -0.05 -15.02
N ARG A 16 11.20 1.21 -14.83
CA ARG A 16 12.54 1.68 -15.08
C ARG A 16 13.46 1.33 -13.93
N THR A 17 14.63 0.80 -14.25
CA THR A 17 15.70 0.56 -13.29
C THR A 17 16.90 1.42 -13.59
N LYS A 18 17.57 1.87 -12.54
CA LYS A 18 18.86 2.56 -12.63
C LYS A 18 19.96 1.54 -12.35
N GLY A 19 20.63 1.11 -13.41
CA GLY A 19 21.72 0.14 -13.32
C GLY A 19 21.31 -1.32 -13.48
N GLY A 20 22.29 -2.16 -13.77
CA GLY A 20 22.11 -3.58 -14.07
C GLY A 20 21.63 -3.84 -15.51
N ASN A 21 21.63 -5.11 -15.89
CA ASN A 21 21.31 -5.50 -17.27
C ASN A 21 19.83 -5.29 -17.62
N SER A 22 18.95 -5.19 -16.64
CA SER A 22 17.51 -4.95 -16.85
C SER A 22 17.21 -3.63 -17.57
N GLN A 23 18.07 -2.63 -17.41
CA GLN A 23 17.95 -1.36 -18.15
C GLN A 23 18.06 -1.55 -19.68
N PHE A 24 18.60 -2.66 -20.14
CA PHE A 24 18.74 -2.98 -21.57
C PHE A 24 17.67 -3.94 -22.05
N TYR A 25 17.52 -5.12 -21.39
CA TYR A 25 16.64 -6.17 -21.92
C TYR A 25 15.15 -5.91 -21.70
N ILE A 26 14.75 -5.07 -20.71
CA ILE A 26 13.34 -4.75 -20.52
C ILE A 26 12.81 -3.85 -21.64
N PRO A 27 13.44 -2.70 -21.97
CA PRO A 27 13.03 -1.91 -23.14
C PRO A 27 13.13 -2.70 -24.46
N GLU A 28 14.19 -3.52 -24.63
CA GLU A 28 14.35 -4.35 -25.82
C GLU A 28 13.23 -5.36 -25.98
N SER A 29 12.77 -5.99 -24.88
CA SER A 29 11.62 -6.89 -24.90
C SER A 29 10.34 -6.18 -25.36
N ALA A 30 10.10 -4.93 -24.91
CA ALA A 30 8.97 -4.15 -25.35
C ALA A 30 9.09 -3.75 -26.84
N ASN A 31 10.28 -3.35 -27.30
CA ASN A 31 10.54 -3.03 -28.70
C ASN A 31 10.30 -4.24 -29.61
N LEU A 32 10.66 -5.44 -29.17
CA LEU A 32 10.40 -6.68 -29.90
C LEU A 32 8.89 -6.95 -30.05
N LEU A 33 8.09 -6.67 -29.01
CA LEU A 33 6.63 -6.78 -29.10
C LEU A 33 6.06 -5.81 -30.12
N VAL A 34 6.46 -4.55 -30.05
CA VAL A 34 6.02 -3.51 -30.99
C VAL A 34 6.42 -3.86 -32.41
N GLY A 35 7.66 -4.27 -32.64
CA GLY A 35 8.17 -4.61 -33.95
C GLY A 35 7.54 -5.86 -34.57
N SER A 36 7.29 -6.89 -33.75
CA SER A 36 6.77 -8.19 -34.23
C SER A 36 5.25 -8.23 -34.34
N LEU A 37 4.53 -7.38 -33.61
CA LEU A 37 3.07 -7.35 -33.58
C LEU A 37 2.54 -6.00 -34.11
N GLY A 38 3.17 -5.50 -35.17
CA GLY A 38 2.91 -4.19 -35.77
C GLY A 38 1.50 -3.92 -36.29
N ASP A 39 0.61 -4.96 -36.31
CA ASP A 39 -0.81 -4.81 -36.64
C ASP A 39 -1.64 -4.08 -35.56
N GLN A 40 -1.03 -3.81 -34.42
CA GLN A 40 -1.64 -3.14 -33.30
C GLN A 40 -1.02 -1.75 -33.10
N ASN A 41 -1.80 -0.80 -32.59
CA ASN A 41 -1.26 0.45 -32.09
C ASN A 41 -0.74 0.21 -30.66
N TRP A 42 0.57 0.37 -30.43
CA TRP A 42 1.23 0.15 -29.14
C TRP A 42 1.62 1.47 -28.52
N GLU A 43 1.36 1.64 -27.22
CA GLU A 43 1.85 2.74 -26.42
C GLU A 43 2.73 2.17 -25.31
N VAL A 44 4.03 2.46 -25.36
CA VAL A 44 5.03 1.97 -24.39
C VAL A 44 5.45 3.13 -23.51
N LEU A 45 5.15 3.04 -22.21
CA LEU A 45 5.45 4.04 -21.21
C LEU A 45 6.38 3.46 -20.15
N SER A 46 7.37 4.26 -19.73
CA SER A 46 8.38 3.83 -18.77
C SER A 46 8.36 4.73 -17.55
N TYR A 47 8.23 4.13 -16.37
CA TYR A 47 8.08 4.82 -15.09
C TYR A 47 9.10 4.36 -14.06
N ASP A 48 9.56 5.26 -13.22
CA ASP A 48 10.27 4.90 -11.99
C ASP A 48 9.29 4.23 -11.00
N ARG A 49 9.77 3.39 -10.09
CA ARG A 49 8.94 2.60 -9.18
C ARG A 49 7.84 3.41 -8.45
N PRO A 50 8.12 4.55 -7.78
CA PRO A 50 7.08 5.30 -7.08
C PRO A 50 6.01 5.84 -8.02
N GLU A 51 6.42 6.31 -9.20
CA GLU A 51 5.51 6.82 -10.23
C GLU A 51 4.65 5.68 -10.79
N LEU A 52 5.26 4.53 -11.08
CA LEU A 52 4.56 3.34 -11.57
C LEU A 52 3.46 2.90 -10.60
N VAL A 53 3.77 2.79 -9.31
CA VAL A 53 2.79 2.43 -8.27
C VAL A 53 1.64 3.44 -8.22
N SER A 54 1.95 4.74 -8.30
CA SER A 54 0.93 5.79 -8.31
C SER A 54 0.01 5.71 -9.54
N VAL A 55 0.59 5.50 -10.73
CA VAL A 55 -0.18 5.39 -11.98
C VAL A 55 -1.06 4.13 -11.99
N LEU A 56 -0.55 3.00 -11.52
CA LEU A 56 -1.29 1.72 -11.50
C LEU A 56 -2.56 1.74 -10.64
N ARG A 57 -2.69 2.67 -9.71
CA ARG A 57 -3.93 2.87 -8.94
C ARG A 57 -5.10 3.40 -9.78
N HIS A 58 -4.80 4.10 -10.86
CA HIS A 58 -5.79 4.81 -11.67
C HIS A 58 -5.84 4.33 -13.11
N ASN A 59 -4.76 3.78 -13.62
CA ASN A 59 -4.63 3.24 -14.97
C ASN A 59 -4.03 1.83 -14.92
N ALA A 60 -4.76 0.87 -15.46
CA ALA A 60 -4.35 -0.51 -15.56
C ALA A 60 -3.93 -0.81 -17.00
N PRO A 61 -2.61 -0.83 -17.32
CA PRO A 61 -2.11 -1.13 -18.66
C PRO A 61 -2.46 -2.57 -19.07
N ASP A 62 -2.43 -2.82 -20.36
CA ASP A 62 -2.65 -4.16 -20.90
C ASP A 62 -1.54 -5.12 -20.53
N PHE A 63 -0.29 -4.66 -20.61
CA PHE A 63 0.89 -5.43 -20.21
C PHE A 63 1.82 -4.61 -19.33
N ILE A 64 2.52 -5.30 -18.44
CA ILE A 64 3.51 -4.67 -17.57
C ILE A 64 4.75 -5.55 -17.40
N PHE A 65 5.91 -4.94 -17.60
CA PHE A 65 7.20 -5.51 -17.24
C PHE A 65 7.65 -4.92 -15.91
N THR A 66 7.73 -5.73 -14.89
CA THR A 66 8.05 -5.28 -13.53
C THR A 66 8.81 -6.34 -12.73
N ASN A 67 9.41 -5.92 -11.64
CA ASN A 67 10.00 -6.85 -10.69
C ASN A 67 8.94 -7.75 -10.03
N SER A 68 9.37 -8.90 -9.57
CA SER A 68 8.51 -9.93 -8.97
C SER A 68 7.72 -9.45 -7.76
N ASP A 69 8.24 -8.49 -6.98
CA ASP A 69 7.55 -7.92 -5.82
C ASP A 69 6.26 -7.19 -6.22
N LEU A 70 6.34 -6.24 -7.16
CA LEU A 70 5.15 -5.58 -7.68
C LEU A 70 4.29 -6.58 -8.48
N GLY A 71 4.91 -7.49 -9.24
CA GLY A 71 4.20 -8.55 -9.96
C GLY A 71 3.32 -9.41 -9.06
N ALA A 72 3.82 -9.78 -7.88
CA ALA A 72 3.07 -10.57 -6.89
C ALA A 72 1.84 -9.82 -6.34
N VAL A 73 2.00 -8.52 -6.12
CA VAL A 73 0.93 -7.64 -5.64
C VAL A 73 -0.13 -7.43 -6.72
N LEU A 74 0.28 -7.16 -7.98
CA LEU A 74 -0.63 -7.01 -9.11
C LEU A 74 -1.43 -8.28 -9.38
N GLN A 75 -0.77 -9.44 -9.29
CA GLN A 75 -1.43 -10.73 -9.44
C GLN A 75 -2.48 -10.95 -8.34
N ARG A 76 -2.16 -10.58 -7.10
CA ARG A 76 -3.02 -10.78 -5.94
C ARG A 76 -4.23 -9.86 -5.89
N TYR A 77 -4.02 -8.57 -6.11
CA TYR A 77 -5.04 -7.55 -5.88
C TYR A 77 -5.70 -7.03 -7.15
N LEU A 78 -4.98 -6.99 -8.27
CA LEU A 78 -5.51 -6.53 -9.55
C LEU A 78 -5.73 -7.67 -10.56
N HIS A 79 -5.57 -8.93 -10.14
CA HIS A 79 -5.81 -10.14 -10.92
C HIS A 79 -5.03 -10.22 -12.24
N TYR A 80 -3.87 -9.57 -12.32
CA TYR A 80 -2.99 -9.70 -13.46
C TYR A 80 -2.54 -11.14 -13.63
N LYS A 81 -2.48 -11.60 -14.88
CA LYS A 81 -1.98 -12.93 -15.22
C LYS A 81 -0.47 -12.87 -15.44
N HIS A 82 0.28 -13.61 -14.66
CA HIS A 82 1.72 -13.75 -14.86
C HIS A 82 1.99 -14.61 -16.09
N LEU A 83 2.55 -14.02 -17.14
CA LEU A 83 2.78 -14.67 -18.41
C LEU A 83 4.16 -15.30 -18.51
N LEU A 84 5.21 -14.55 -18.16
CA LEU A 84 6.61 -14.97 -18.32
C LEU A 84 7.44 -14.45 -17.15
N SER A 85 8.50 -15.21 -16.82
CA SER A 85 9.60 -14.79 -15.96
C SER A 85 10.89 -14.72 -16.75
N PHE A 86 11.70 -13.68 -16.50
CA PHE A 86 13.00 -13.57 -17.13
C PHE A 86 14.03 -14.40 -16.36
N LYS A 87 14.74 -15.26 -17.08
CA LYS A 87 15.85 -16.08 -16.57
C LYS A 87 17.15 -15.54 -17.16
N ASN A 88 18.04 -15.04 -16.31
CA ASN A 88 19.36 -14.58 -16.72
C ASN A 88 20.32 -15.79 -16.94
N ARG A 89 21.50 -15.51 -17.49
CA ARG A 89 22.49 -16.56 -17.82
C ARG A 89 23.22 -17.19 -16.61
N VAL A 90 23.10 -16.58 -15.44
CA VAL A 90 23.79 -17.08 -14.23
C VAL A 90 22.94 -18.07 -13.43
N SER A 91 21.67 -18.24 -13.79
CA SER A 91 20.79 -19.21 -13.14
C SER A 91 20.16 -20.18 -14.14
N THR A 92 19.93 -21.39 -13.70
CA THR A 92 19.17 -22.42 -14.42
C THR A 92 17.67 -22.35 -14.19
N ASP A 93 17.22 -21.59 -13.16
CA ASP A 93 15.81 -21.46 -12.77
C ASP A 93 15.41 -19.98 -12.65
N ALA A 94 14.38 -19.57 -13.38
CA ALA A 94 13.82 -18.23 -13.31
C ALA A 94 13.18 -17.87 -11.95
N GLY A 95 12.85 -18.87 -11.14
CA GLY A 95 12.36 -18.72 -9.78
C GLY A 95 13.45 -18.43 -8.75
N LYS A 96 14.72 -18.58 -9.12
CA LYS A 96 15.87 -18.54 -8.22
C LYS A 96 16.96 -17.57 -8.70
N LEU A 97 16.60 -16.27 -8.78
CA LEU A 97 17.46 -15.23 -9.34
C LEU A 97 17.76 -14.08 -8.38
N SER A 98 16.75 -13.62 -7.65
CA SER A 98 16.85 -12.43 -6.79
C SER A 98 17.13 -12.84 -5.36
N GLY A 99 18.29 -12.45 -4.86
CA GLY A 99 18.68 -12.64 -3.46
C GLY A 99 19.53 -11.50 -2.97
N SER A 100 19.93 -11.56 -1.71
CA SER A 100 20.88 -10.65 -1.08
C SER A 100 22.02 -11.43 -0.47
N LEU A 101 23.25 -10.93 -0.68
CA LEU A 101 24.41 -11.35 0.07
C LEU A 101 24.78 -10.25 1.07
N ILE A 102 24.76 -10.58 2.34
CA ILE A 102 25.22 -9.67 3.39
C ILE A 102 26.73 -9.95 3.59
N VAL A 103 27.50 -8.88 3.47
CA VAL A 103 28.95 -8.94 3.66
C VAL A 103 29.38 -8.05 4.82
N ILE A 104 30.41 -8.49 5.52
CA ILE A 104 31.07 -7.75 6.61
C ILE A 104 32.54 -7.57 6.26
N SER A 105 33.24 -6.68 6.97
CA SER A 105 34.69 -6.57 6.87
C SER A 105 35.35 -7.88 7.30
N LYS A 106 36.42 -8.28 6.63
CA LYS A 106 37.19 -9.48 6.98
C LYS A 106 37.67 -9.52 8.44
N ASN A 107 37.93 -8.33 9.00
CA ASN A 107 38.40 -8.16 10.38
C ASN A 107 37.24 -8.03 11.40
N SER A 108 35.99 -8.16 10.97
CA SER A 108 34.82 -8.09 11.84
C SER A 108 34.70 -9.34 12.70
N ASN A 109 34.32 -9.17 13.96
CA ASN A 109 34.04 -10.24 14.91
C ASN A 109 32.63 -10.82 14.78
N ILE A 110 31.79 -10.27 13.90
CA ILE A 110 30.41 -10.73 13.66
C ILE A 110 30.45 -12.12 13.03
N GLN A 111 29.69 -13.07 13.61
CA GLN A 111 29.70 -14.48 13.19
C GLN A 111 28.40 -14.89 12.48
N ASN A 112 27.29 -14.27 12.83
CA ASN A 112 25.97 -14.62 12.31
C ASN A 112 25.11 -13.39 12.06
N LEU A 113 23.98 -13.59 11.37
CA LEU A 113 23.06 -12.52 10.99
C LEU A 113 22.41 -11.85 12.20
N ASP A 114 22.11 -12.60 13.25
CA ASP A 114 21.41 -12.10 14.43
C ASP A 114 22.21 -11.00 15.15
N GLU A 115 23.55 -11.10 15.10
CA GLU A 115 24.45 -10.10 15.68
C GLU A 115 24.42 -8.74 14.95
N LEU A 116 23.80 -8.67 13.77
CA LEU A 116 23.61 -7.44 13.02
C LEU A 116 22.41 -6.62 13.51
N ALA A 117 21.53 -7.18 14.34
CA ALA A 117 20.36 -6.49 14.83
C ALA A 117 20.74 -5.14 15.52
N GLY A 118 20.18 -4.04 15.02
CA GLY A 118 20.45 -2.69 15.52
C GLY A 118 21.83 -2.11 15.18
N LYS A 119 22.69 -2.86 14.45
CA LYS A 119 23.95 -2.31 13.93
C LYS A 119 23.72 -1.42 12.70
N LYS A 120 24.72 -0.66 12.36
CA LYS A 120 24.68 0.20 11.18
C LYS A 120 24.94 -0.60 9.92
N ILE A 121 23.92 -0.72 9.06
CA ILE A 121 23.96 -1.55 7.87
C ILE A 121 23.79 -0.68 6.63
N GLY A 122 24.62 -0.90 5.60
CA GLY A 122 24.54 -0.22 4.32
C GLY A 122 23.63 -0.94 3.33
N ARG A 123 22.86 -0.17 2.57
CA ARG A 123 22.09 -0.66 1.41
C ARG A 123 22.19 0.31 0.24
N LEU A 124 21.93 -0.16 -0.97
CA LEU A 124 21.70 0.75 -2.10
C LEU A 124 20.35 1.46 -1.99
N ALA A 125 20.33 2.76 -2.28
CA ALA A 125 19.09 3.55 -2.29
C ALA A 125 18.09 3.05 -3.35
N THR A 126 18.58 2.50 -4.46
CA THR A 126 17.80 1.97 -5.58
C THR A 126 17.44 0.49 -5.42
N SER A 127 17.86 -0.15 -4.32
CA SER A 127 17.61 -1.57 -4.09
C SER A 127 16.11 -1.83 -3.88
N SER A 128 15.54 -2.72 -4.69
CA SER A 128 14.15 -3.17 -4.60
C SER A 128 14.07 -4.61 -4.09
N MET A 129 13.62 -5.55 -4.93
CA MET A 129 13.48 -6.95 -4.55
C MET A 129 14.84 -7.58 -4.24
N ALA A 130 15.76 -7.57 -5.20
CA ALA A 130 17.12 -8.06 -4.99
C ALA A 130 17.90 -7.09 -4.08
N GLY A 131 18.54 -7.64 -3.09
CA GLY A 131 19.24 -6.89 -2.05
C GLY A 131 18.32 -6.54 -0.89
N TRP A 132 17.57 -5.43 -0.92
CA TRP A 132 16.88 -4.94 0.26
C TRP A 132 15.75 -5.87 0.76
N LYS A 133 14.71 -6.14 -0.07
CA LYS A 133 13.54 -6.90 0.39
C LYS A 133 13.88 -8.34 0.76
N THR A 134 14.79 -8.96 0.04
CA THR A 134 15.23 -10.31 0.36
C THR A 134 16.04 -10.37 1.67
N ALA A 135 16.85 -9.34 1.98
CA ALA A 135 17.53 -9.23 3.27
C ALA A 135 16.54 -9.00 4.43
N VAL A 136 15.53 -8.14 4.23
CA VAL A 136 14.44 -7.95 5.19
C VAL A 136 13.68 -9.27 5.39
N GLY A 137 13.40 -9.99 4.31
CA GLY A 137 12.76 -11.30 4.36
C GLY A 137 13.52 -12.30 5.21
N GLU A 138 14.87 -12.32 5.13
CA GLU A 138 15.71 -13.18 5.92
C GLU A 138 15.68 -12.82 7.42
N ALA A 139 15.78 -11.53 7.75
CA ALA A 139 15.69 -11.07 9.13
C ALA A 139 14.32 -11.38 9.76
N THR A 140 13.24 -11.14 8.99
CA THR A 140 11.87 -11.41 9.49
C THR A 140 11.57 -12.91 9.59
N ALA A 141 12.18 -13.75 8.77
CA ALA A 141 12.10 -15.21 8.90
C ALA A 141 12.73 -15.73 10.20
N ARG A 142 13.70 -15.00 10.77
CA ARG A 142 14.33 -15.29 12.06
C ARG A 142 13.58 -14.68 13.26
N GLY A 143 12.43 -14.03 13.03
CA GLY A 143 11.59 -13.46 14.08
C GLY A 143 11.90 -12.01 14.46
N PHE A 144 12.80 -11.34 13.76
CA PHE A 144 13.03 -9.91 13.94
C PHE A 144 11.96 -9.07 13.25
N THR A 145 11.62 -7.92 13.82
CA THR A 145 10.88 -6.90 13.07
C THR A 145 11.84 -6.13 12.16
N THR A 146 11.35 -5.65 11.03
CA THR A 146 12.15 -4.81 10.12
C THR A 146 12.71 -3.59 10.85
N GLN A 147 11.92 -2.95 11.70
CA GLN A 147 12.29 -1.75 12.43
C GLN A 147 13.38 -2.01 13.49
N ASP A 148 13.32 -3.12 14.19
CA ASP A 148 14.30 -3.44 15.23
C ASP A 148 15.63 -3.89 14.63
N PHE A 149 15.57 -4.77 13.61
CA PHE A 149 16.77 -5.28 12.96
C PHE A 149 17.52 -4.18 12.21
N PHE A 150 16.79 -3.43 11.36
CA PHE A 150 17.34 -2.40 10.49
C PHE A 150 17.17 -0.98 11.05
N ARG A 151 17.25 -0.82 12.36
CA ARG A 151 17.10 0.50 13.03
C ARG A 151 18.09 1.55 12.53
N ARG A 152 19.28 1.14 12.09
CA ARG A 152 20.39 2.02 11.69
C ARG A 152 20.81 1.71 10.25
N ILE A 153 19.93 2.01 9.29
CA ILE A 153 20.20 1.86 7.87
C ILE A 153 20.84 3.12 7.30
N GLN A 154 21.89 2.92 6.50
CA GLN A 154 22.48 3.95 5.66
C GLN A 154 22.31 3.59 4.19
N SER A 155 21.73 4.52 3.42
CA SER A 155 21.54 4.36 1.97
C SER A 155 22.73 4.96 1.24
N PHE A 156 23.20 4.26 0.22
CA PHE A 156 24.31 4.66 -0.64
C PHE A 156 23.85 4.77 -2.09
N SER A 157 24.51 5.62 -2.88
CA SER A 157 24.22 5.81 -4.29
C SER A 157 24.69 4.64 -5.15
N ASP A 158 25.81 4.04 -4.79
CA ASP A 158 26.43 2.92 -5.50
C ASP A 158 27.13 1.93 -4.55
N ASN A 159 27.50 0.78 -5.10
CA ASN A 159 28.13 -0.29 -4.35
C ASN A 159 29.58 0.03 -3.92
N GLU A 160 30.30 0.83 -4.70
CA GLU A 160 31.71 1.15 -4.40
C GLU A 160 31.79 2.03 -3.16
N GLU A 161 30.96 3.07 -3.07
CA GLU A 161 30.83 3.92 -1.90
C GLU A 161 30.47 3.11 -0.65
N MET A 162 29.49 2.20 -0.79
CA MET A 162 29.03 1.35 0.31
C MET A 162 30.12 0.38 0.79
N ILE A 163 30.85 -0.25 -0.13
CA ILE A 163 31.95 -1.17 0.20
C ILE A 163 33.10 -0.42 0.87
N ASN A 164 33.44 0.75 0.38
CA ASN A 164 34.48 1.59 1.00
C ASN A 164 34.09 2.00 2.42
N ALA A 165 32.82 2.38 2.67
CA ALA A 165 32.32 2.64 4.01
C ALA A 165 32.40 1.42 4.93
N LEU A 166 32.17 0.22 4.39
CA LEU A 166 32.29 -1.04 5.15
C LEU A 166 33.78 -1.31 5.52
N ILE A 167 34.69 -1.16 4.57
CA ILE A 167 36.13 -1.39 4.79
C ILE A 167 36.70 -0.39 5.82
N ASN A 168 36.26 0.87 5.76
CA ASN A 168 36.64 1.93 6.68
C ASN A 168 36.01 1.77 8.09
N GLY A 169 35.01 0.87 8.26
CA GLY A 169 34.33 0.66 9.53
C GLY A 169 33.21 1.65 9.83
N ASP A 170 32.79 2.46 8.86
CA ASP A 170 31.68 3.40 8.98
C ASP A 170 30.32 2.70 9.09
N ILE A 171 30.22 1.50 8.53
CA ILE A 171 29.08 0.56 8.62
C ILE A 171 29.58 -0.83 9.05
N SER A 172 28.74 -1.60 9.71
CA SER A 172 29.07 -2.92 10.23
C SER A 172 28.87 -4.04 9.19
N ALA A 173 27.96 -3.83 8.26
CA ALA A 173 27.65 -4.76 7.17
C ALA A 173 27.11 -4.01 5.94
N ALA A 174 27.24 -4.61 4.76
CA ALA A 174 26.67 -4.11 3.51
C ALA A 174 25.78 -5.19 2.87
N ILE A 175 24.63 -4.77 2.36
CA ILE A 175 23.69 -5.63 1.64
C ILE A 175 23.97 -5.49 0.15
N LEU A 176 24.51 -6.53 -0.46
CA LEU A 176 24.76 -6.62 -1.89
C LEU A 176 23.61 -7.38 -2.58
N GLN A 177 23.31 -6.94 -3.81
CA GLN A 177 22.41 -7.72 -4.67
C GLN A 177 23.10 -9.02 -5.11
N GLY A 178 22.32 -10.04 -5.42
CA GLY A 178 22.83 -11.31 -5.90
C GLY A 178 23.84 -11.17 -7.06
N CYS A 179 24.89 -11.97 -7.04
CA CYS A 179 25.99 -12.00 -8.01
C CYS A 179 26.87 -10.73 -8.07
N HIS A 180 26.67 -9.76 -7.19
CA HIS A 180 27.52 -8.57 -7.18
C HIS A 180 28.90 -8.87 -6.56
N TYR A 181 28.92 -9.64 -5.49
CA TYR A 181 30.14 -10.02 -4.79
C TYR A 181 31.13 -10.75 -5.71
N GLU A 182 30.68 -11.69 -6.52
CA GLU A 182 31.48 -12.49 -7.44
C GLU A 182 32.13 -11.64 -8.56
N ARG A 183 31.51 -10.49 -8.85
CA ARG A 183 32.01 -9.53 -9.87
C ARG A 183 32.97 -8.50 -9.29
N LEU A 184 33.13 -8.42 -7.98
CA LEU A 184 34.07 -7.51 -7.36
C LEU A 184 35.51 -7.86 -7.73
N PRO A 185 36.40 -6.86 -7.90
CA PRO A 185 37.83 -7.07 -8.00
C PRO A 185 38.36 -7.92 -6.86
N VAL A 186 39.31 -8.81 -7.15
CA VAL A 186 39.86 -9.75 -6.15
C VAL A 186 40.33 -9.04 -4.89
N GLY A 187 41.07 -7.91 -5.03
CA GLY A 187 41.56 -7.14 -3.88
C GLY A 187 40.49 -6.55 -2.96
N LEU A 188 39.31 -6.20 -3.50
CA LEU A 188 38.17 -5.79 -2.68
C LEU A 188 37.53 -7.02 -2.03
N ARG A 189 37.31 -8.05 -2.77
CA ARG A 189 36.67 -9.30 -2.29
C ARG A 189 37.41 -9.92 -1.13
N GLU A 190 38.77 -9.88 -1.14
CA GLU A 190 39.63 -10.40 -0.07
C GLU A 190 39.49 -9.59 1.25
N GLN A 191 39.02 -8.37 1.19
CA GLN A 191 38.76 -7.53 2.37
C GLN A 191 37.36 -7.74 2.97
N LEU A 192 36.51 -8.51 2.30
CA LEU A 192 35.16 -8.80 2.68
C LEU A 192 34.98 -10.25 3.09
N LYS A 193 34.03 -10.50 3.97
CA LYS A 193 33.60 -11.84 4.37
C LYS A 193 32.07 -11.93 4.19
N PRO A 194 31.58 -12.84 3.32
CA PRO A 194 30.17 -13.20 3.27
C PRO A 194 29.68 -13.72 4.62
N LEU A 195 28.52 -13.23 5.06
CA LEU A 195 27.92 -13.64 6.31
C LEU A 195 26.86 -14.71 6.04
N GLU A 196 27.03 -15.88 6.64
CA GLU A 196 26.18 -17.08 6.47
C GLU A 196 25.80 -17.34 5.00
N PRO A 197 26.78 -17.43 4.09
CA PRO A 197 26.49 -17.64 2.68
C PRO A 197 25.90 -19.03 2.46
N ARG A 198 24.85 -19.08 1.64
CA ARG A 198 24.24 -20.29 1.13
C ARG A 198 24.69 -20.53 -0.32
N GLU A 199 24.92 -21.75 -0.68
CA GLU A 199 25.15 -22.17 -2.06
C GLU A 199 23.88 -22.80 -2.62
N PHE A 200 23.53 -22.40 -3.84
CA PHE A 200 22.37 -22.91 -4.54
C PHE A 200 22.79 -23.63 -5.81
N THR A 201 22.15 -24.77 -6.11
CA THR A 201 22.43 -25.53 -7.33
C THR A 201 22.03 -24.81 -8.60
N GLU A 202 21.06 -23.92 -8.48
CA GLU A 202 20.48 -23.17 -9.59
C GLU A 202 21.32 -21.97 -10.02
N THR A 203 22.18 -21.45 -9.15
CA THR A 203 23.05 -20.30 -9.46
C THR A 203 24.47 -20.51 -8.90
N ARG A 204 25.45 -19.88 -9.55
CA ARG A 204 26.84 -19.87 -9.06
C ARG A 204 27.12 -18.74 -8.06
N CYS A 205 26.13 -17.93 -7.75
CA CYS A 205 26.28 -16.78 -6.89
C CYS A 205 25.88 -17.15 -5.45
N LEU A 206 26.65 -16.63 -4.49
CA LEU A 206 26.33 -16.75 -3.07
C LEU A 206 25.15 -15.87 -2.69
N SER A 207 24.35 -16.31 -1.73
CA SER A 207 23.28 -15.52 -1.14
C SER A 207 23.15 -15.81 0.35
N THR A 208 22.92 -14.79 1.16
CA THR A 208 22.52 -14.94 2.57
C THR A 208 21.02 -15.28 2.67
N SER A 209 20.22 -14.68 1.79
CA SER A 209 18.77 -14.90 1.73
C SER A 209 18.38 -16.08 0.85
N GLU A 210 17.12 -16.50 0.96
CA GLU A 210 16.45 -17.28 -0.07
C GLU A 210 16.46 -16.55 -1.42
N LEU A 211 16.32 -17.31 -2.51
CA LEU A 211 16.27 -16.79 -3.86
C LEU A 211 14.82 -16.72 -4.38
N TYR A 212 14.50 -15.68 -5.12
CA TYR A 212 13.18 -15.38 -5.65
C TYR A 212 13.24 -15.07 -7.16
N PRO A 213 12.11 -15.09 -7.87
CA PRO A 213 12.04 -14.59 -9.24
C PRO A 213 12.46 -13.11 -9.32
N ALA A 214 13.02 -12.68 -10.43
CA ALA A 214 13.44 -11.30 -10.65
C ALA A 214 12.39 -10.52 -11.42
N TRP A 215 12.38 -10.64 -12.73
CA TRP A 215 11.52 -9.87 -13.62
C TRP A 215 10.36 -10.70 -14.16
N SER A 216 9.22 -10.07 -14.25
CA SER A 216 7.96 -10.68 -14.67
C SER A 216 7.32 -9.85 -15.76
N LEU A 217 6.71 -10.52 -16.72
CA LEU A 217 5.74 -9.95 -17.65
C LEU A 217 4.35 -10.39 -17.22
N LEU A 218 3.48 -9.43 -16.98
CA LEU A 218 2.09 -9.68 -16.62
C LEU A 218 1.14 -9.04 -17.62
N ALA A 219 -0.03 -9.66 -17.78
CA ALA A 219 -1.13 -9.15 -18.59
C ALA A 219 -2.34 -8.81 -17.71
N SER A 220 -2.99 -7.71 -18.01
CA SER A 220 -4.27 -7.34 -17.41
C SER A 220 -5.33 -8.42 -17.70
N PRO A 221 -6.29 -8.66 -16.80
CA PRO A 221 -7.41 -9.58 -17.05
C PRO A 221 -8.29 -9.18 -18.24
N LYS A 222 -8.17 -7.94 -18.72
CA LYS A 222 -8.89 -7.43 -19.88
C LYS A 222 -8.31 -7.90 -21.22
N VAL A 223 -7.04 -8.31 -21.24
CA VAL A 223 -6.32 -8.69 -22.46
C VAL A 223 -6.84 -10.01 -22.99
N PRO A 224 -7.29 -10.07 -24.28
CA PRO A 224 -7.75 -11.31 -24.89
C PRO A 224 -6.66 -12.39 -24.90
N GLU A 225 -7.04 -13.65 -24.70
CA GLU A 225 -6.12 -14.79 -24.67
C GLU A 225 -5.29 -14.90 -25.95
N GLN A 226 -5.89 -14.63 -27.11
CA GLN A 226 -5.17 -14.63 -28.38
C GLN A 226 -4.00 -13.63 -28.41
N MET A 227 -4.19 -12.44 -27.82
CA MET A 227 -3.13 -11.45 -27.71
C MET A 227 -2.04 -11.90 -26.72
N GLN A 228 -2.44 -12.48 -25.57
CA GLN A 228 -1.48 -13.07 -24.63
C GLN A 228 -0.63 -14.14 -25.31
N MET A 229 -1.23 -15.02 -26.10
CA MET A 229 -0.50 -16.08 -26.83
C MET A 229 0.46 -15.53 -27.89
N LYS A 230 0.09 -14.45 -28.59
CA LYS A 230 1.00 -13.77 -29.54
C LYS A 230 2.22 -13.20 -28.81
N VAL A 231 2.01 -12.49 -27.68
CA VAL A 231 3.08 -11.93 -26.85
C VAL A 231 4.01 -13.05 -26.31
N LEU A 232 3.44 -14.15 -25.83
CA LEU A 232 4.20 -15.31 -25.38
C LEU A 232 5.06 -15.90 -26.50
N GLY A 233 4.48 -16.08 -27.70
CA GLY A 233 5.19 -16.62 -28.85
C GLY A 233 6.34 -15.74 -29.32
N THR A 234 6.15 -14.43 -29.33
CA THR A 234 7.19 -13.47 -29.70
C THR A 234 8.38 -13.52 -28.73
N LEU A 235 8.14 -13.38 -27.43
CA LEU A 235 9.23 -13.24 -26.45
C LEU A 235 9.97 -14.58 -26.16
N LYS A 236 9.27 -15.71 -26.18
CA LYS A 236 9.91 -17.04 -25.94
C LYS A 236 10.85 -17.48 -27.05
N ASN A 237 10.59 -17.05 -28.28
CA ASN A 237 11.36 -17.48 -29.45
C ASN A 237 12.48 -16.49 -29.83
N GLU A 238 12.62 -15.41 -29.08
CA GLU A 238 13.53 -14.32 -29.43
C GLU A 238 14.98 -14.61 -29.01
N ARG A 239 15.88 -14.57 -29.96
CA ARG A 239 17.32 -14.75 -29.76
C ARG A 239 18.07 -13.45 -29.44
N ALA A 240 17.49 -12.29 -29.74
CA ALA A 240 18.12 -11.00 -29.49
C ALA A 240 18.44 -10.76 -28.01
N LEU A 241 17.66 -11.34 -27.11
CA LEU A 241 17.87 -11.24 -25.67
C LEU A 241 18.87 -12.27 -25.11
N SER A 242 19.39 -13.19 -25.95
CA SER A 242 20.24 -14.32 -25.51
C SER A 242 21.52 -13.92 -24.81
N GLU A 243 22.01 -12.70 -25.05
CA GLU A 243 23.16 -12.14 -24.33
C GLU A 243 22.88 -11.94 -22.84
N PHE A 244 21.66 -11.52 -22.49
CA PHE A 244 21.26 -11.23 -21.10
C PHE A 244 20.58 -12.42 -20.44
N GLY A 245 19.81 -13.21 -21.20
CA GLY A 245 19.02 -14.33 -20.75
C GLY A 245 17.85 -14.63 -21.71
N GLU A 246 16.77 -15.14 -21.17
CA GLU A 246 15.59 -15.51 -21.93
C GLU A 246 14.30 -15.37 -21.11
N TRP A 247 13.18 -15.11 -21.78
CA TRP A 247 11.87 -15.20 -21.18
C TRP A 247 11.40 -16.67 -21.15
N THR A 248 11.04 -17.14 -19.97
CA THR A 248 10.63 -18.53 -19.73
C THR A 248 9.22 -18.60 -19.16
N ALA A 249 8.74 -19.81 -18.88
CA ALA A 249 7.48 -20.01 -18.17
C ALA A 249 7.44 -19.21 -16.86
N PRO A 250 6.24 -18.75 -16.42
CA PRO A 250 6.10 -17.94 -15.23
C PRO A 250 6.53 -18.72 -13.99
N ALA A 251 7.44 -18.16 -13.22
CA ALA A 251 7.82 -18.68 -11.92
C ALA A 251 6.77 -18.30 -10.86
N PRO A 252 6.50 -19.16 -9.86
CA PRO A 252 5.52 -18.88 -8.83
C PRO A 252 5.87 -17.61 -8.04
N LEU A 253 4.91 -16.67 -7.92
CA LEU A 253 5.06 -15.43 -7.13
C LEU A 253 4.52 -15.55 -5.70
N ARG A 254 3.99 -16.72 -5.32
CA ARG A 254 3.42 -16.95 -3.99
C ARG A 254 4.40 -16.66 -2.86
N ASP A 255 5.64 -17.12 -3.01
CA ASP A 255 6.66 -16.98 -1.97
C ASP A 255 7.18 -15.54 -1.89
N VAL A 256 7.17 -14.82 -3.02
CA VAL A 256 7.41 -13.36 -3.05
C VAL A 256 6.32 -12.62 -2.26
N TYR A 257 5.05 -12.93 -2.51
CA TYR A 257 3.94 -12.34 -1.77
C TYR A 257 4.02 -12.65 -0.27
N ALA A 258 4.34 -13.89 0.10
CA ALA A 258 4.51 -14.28 1.50
C ALA A 258 5.64 -13.52 2.19
N LEU A 259 6.75 -13.26 1.48
CA LEU A 259 7.86 -12.43 1.95
C LEU A 259 7.36 -11.00 2.21
N LEU A 260 6.72 -10.36 1.24
CA LEU A 260 6.21 -8.98 1.37
C LEU A 260 5.24 -8.85 2.55
N LYS A 261 4.32 -9.79 2.68
CA LYS A 261 3.35 -9.79 3.78
C LYS A 261 4.01 -9.95 5.15
N ARG A 262 4.97 -10.88 5.28
CA ARG A 262 5.70 -11.11 6.53
C ARG A 262 6.58 -9.92 6.93
N SER A 263 7.16 -9.23 5.95
CA SER A 263 8.02 -8.06 6.20
C SER A 263 7.24 -6.76 6.43
N GLY A 264 5.92 -6.76 6.26
CA GLY A 264 5.12 -5.53 6.32
C GLY A 264 5.53 -4.54 5.23
N ASP A 265 5.65 -5.03 3.99
CA ASP A 265 6.09 -4.20 2.86
C ASP A 265 4.99 -3.22 2.44
N GLU A 266 5.36 -1.96 2.21
CA GLU A 266 4.45 -0.87 1.84
C GLU A 266 3.63 -1.16 0.58
N LEU A 267 4.14 -1.99 -0.35
CA LEU A 267 3.39 -2.38 -1.55
C LEU A 267 2.09 -3.12 -1.21
N ILE A 268 2.05 -3.86 -0.10
CA ILE A 268 0.81 -4.52 0.34
C ILE A 268 -0.23 -3.46 0.66
N ASP A 269 0.13 -2.49 1.52
CA ASP A 269 -0.78 -1.44 1.98
C ASP A 269 -1.27 -0.56 0.82
N GLU A 270 -0.44 -0.37 -0.22
CA GLU A 270 -0.75 0.43 -1.39
C GLU A 270 -1.87 -0.15 -2.27
N PHE A 271 -2.00 -1.48 -2.32
CA PHE A 271 -2.93 -2.19 -3.20
C PHE A 271 -3.97 -3.02 -2.44
N GLU A 272 -3.79 -3.26 -1.15
CA GLU A 272 -4.79 -3.96 -0.35
C GLU A 272 -6.07 -3.13 -0.26
N PRO A 273 -7.23 -3.69 -0.64
CA PRO A 273 -8.49 -2.95 -0.55
C PRO A 273 -8.80 -2.63 0.92
N GLU A 274 -9.19 -1.38 1.18
CA GLU A 274 -9.61 -0.96 2.52
C GLU A 274 -10.72 -1.89 3.03
N THR A 275 -10.50 -2.46 4.19
CA THR A 275 -11.53 -3.28 4.85
C THR A 275 -12.59 -2.41 5.51
N TRP A 276 -13.80 -2.95 5.71
CA TRP A 276 -14.84 -2.24 6.47
C TRP A 276 -14.37 -1.80 7.86
N THR A 277 -13.48 -2.58 8.46
CA THR A 277 -12.87 -2.24 9.75
C THR A 277 -11.97 -1.02 9.65
N ASP A 278 -11.16 -0.89 8.58
CA ASP A 278 -10.29 0.27 8.37
C ASP A 278 -11.12 1.53 8.11
N LEU A 279 -12.21 1.40 7.35
CA LEU A 279 -13.15 2.48 7.10
C LEU A 279 -13.82 2.93 8.41
N LEU A 280 -14.28 2.01 9.25
CA LEU A 280 -14.84 2.31 10.57
C LEU A 280 -13.82 3.00 11.48
N TRP A 281 -12.57 2.55 11.47
CA TRP A 281 -11.49 3.17 12.24
C TRP A 281 -11.18 4.59 11.75
N LYS A 282 -11.14 4.82 10.44
CA LYS A 282 -10.97 6.17 9.85
C LYS A 282 -12.15 7.08 10.19
N MET A 283 -13.38 6.53 10.22
CA MET A 283 -14.60 7.29 10.50
C MET A 283 -14.88 7.49 12.01
N ARG A 284 -14.09 6.93 12.92
CA ARG A 284 -14.36 6.99 14.38
C ARG A 284 -14.49 8.41 14.92
N TYR A 285 -13.65 9.34 14.49
CA TYR A 285 -13.73 10.74 14.93
C TYR A 285 -14.91 11.51 14.32
N PRO A 286 -15.17 11.43 12.99
CA PRO A 286 -16.37 12.03 12.41
C PRO A 286 -17.67 11.48 13.02
N THR A 287 -17.77 10.15 13.22
CA THR A 287 -18.96 9.55 13.85
C THR A 287 -19.14 9.97 15.31
N LEU A 288 -18.05 10.03 16.09
CA LEU A 288 -18.10 10.54 17.46
C LEU A 288 -18.55 12.00 17.49
N PHE A 289 -18.05 12.82 16.57
CA PHE A 289 -18.45 14.23 16.47
C PHE A 289 -19.94 14.39 16.15
N VAL A 290 -20.47 13.63 15.20
CA VAL A 290 -21.89 13.62 14.87
C VAL A 290 -22.74 13.17 16.07
N LEU A 291 -22.32 12.11 16.77
CA LEU A 291 -22.99 11.65 17.98
C LEU A 291 -23.02 12.70 19.09
N LEU A 292 -21.94 13.45 19.28
CA LEU A 292 -21.89 14.54 20.25
C LEU A 292 -22.85 15.67 19.89
N ILE A 293 -22.95 16.03 18.60
CA ILE A 293 -23.92 17.03 18.13
C ILE A 293 -25.36 16.55 18.39
N LEU A 294 -25.67 15.31 18.02
CA LEU A 294 -27.01 14.74 18.24
C LEU A 294 -27.35 14.67 19.71
N PHE A 295 -26.39 14.32 20.57
CA PHE A 295 -26.55 14.31 22.01
C PHE A 295 -26.78 15.74 22.56
N GLY A 296 -26.02 16.71 22.08
CA GLY A 296 -26.21 18.12 22.42
C GLY A 296 -27.60 18.65 22.03
N LEU A 297 -28.07 18.35 20.82
CA LEU A 297 -29.41 18.67 20.36
C LEU A 297 -30.49 17.98 21.22
N PHE A 298 -30.30 16.72 21.58
CA PHE A 298 -31.22 16.00 22.46
C PHE A 298 -31.30 16.63 23.85
N ILE A 299 -30.18 17.03 24.44
CA ILE A 299 -30.17 17.72 25.72
C ILE A 299 -30.86 19.09 25.58
N HIS A 300 -30.55 19.84 24.54
CA HIS A 300 -31.19 21.14 24.27
C HIS A 300 -32.68 21.00 24.14
N ASP A 301 -33.18 20.04 23.35
CA ASP A 301 -34.62 19.77 23.20
C ASP A 301 -35.29 19.48 24.56
N ARG A 302 -34.67 18.62 25.38
CA ARG A 302 -35.15 18.31 26.74
C ARG A 302 -35.20 19.52 27.66
N LEU A 303 -34.23 20.43 27.57
CA LEU A 303 -34.22 21.67 28.35
C LEU A 303 -35.31 22.64 27.88
N VAL A 304 -35.45 22.79 26.57
CA VAL A 304 -36.53 23.65 26.00
C VAL A 304 -37.90 23.15 26.38
N VAL A 305 -38.14 21.82 26.25
CA VAL A 305 -39.42 21.22 26.66
C VAL A 305 -39.71 21.46 28.14
N LYS A 306 -38.71 21.30 29.02
CA LYS A 306 -38.89 21.60 30.47
C LYS A 306 -39.24 23.06 30.71
N GLU A 307 -38.59 24.00 30.03
CA GLU A 307 -38.87 25.42 30.19
C GLU A 307 -40.25 25.79 29.65
N VAL A 308 -40.65 25.25 28.49
CA VAL A 308 -42.00 25.44 27.92
C VAL A 308 -43.07 24.91 28.86
N VAL A 309 -42.91 23.74 29.44
CA VAL A 309 -43.84 23.16 30.41
C VAL A 309 -43.97 24.06 31.64
N LYS A 310 -42.85 24.59 32.16
CA LYS A 310 -42.83 25.51 33.31
C LYS A 310 -43.56 26.83 32.97
N GLN A 311 -43.25 27.40 31.84
CA GLN A 311 -43.93 28.65 31.35
C GLN A 311 -45.45 28.44 31.17
N THR A 312 -45.81 27.29 30.57
CA THR A 312 -47.22 26.94 30.37
C THR A 312 -47.96 26.75 31.70
N ALA A 313 -47.31 26.20 32.71
CA ALA A 313 -47.88 26.02 34.05
C ALA A 313 -48.11 27.39 34.73
N LEU A 314 -47.15 28.33 34.63
CA LEU A 314 -47.31 29.70 35.16
C LEU A 314 -48.44 30.48 34.48
N VAL A 315 -48.56 30.37 33.15
CA VAL A 315 -49.66 31.01 32.40
C VAL A 315 -51.00 30.41 32.81
N LYS A 316 -51.13 29.11 32.98
CA LYS A 316 -52.35 28.44 33.46
C LYS A 316 -52.73 28.89 34.87
N GLU A 317 -51.76 29.04 35.75
CA GLU A 317 -51.99 29.54 37.11
C GLU A 317 -52.49 31.04 37.08
N GLY A 318 -51.83 31.87 36.26
CA GLY A 318 -52.26 33.26 36.05
C GLY A 318 -53.71 33.37 35.54
N LEU A 319 -54.05 32.57 34.54
CA LEU A 319 -55.43 32.51 34.02
C LEU A 319 -56.45 32.06 35.08
N ARG A 320 -56.11 31.02 35.88
CA ARG A 320 -56.98 30.58 36.99
C ARG A 320 -57.24 31.67 38.02
N LYS A 321 -56.22 32.47 38.36
CA LYS A 321 -56.36 33.60 39.28
C LYS A 321 -57.22 34.69 38.66
N GLN A 322 -57.09 35.01 37.39
CA GLN A 322 -57.97 35.97 36.69
C GLN A 322 -59.44 35.50 36.69
N TRP A 323 -59.67 34.24 36.30
CA TRP A 323 -61.05 33.69 36.33
C TRP A 323 -61.66 33.68 37.73
N ALA A 324 -60.85 33.39 38.76
CA ALA A 324 -61.36 33.47 40.14
C ALA A 324 -61.73 34.87 40.57
N ILE A 325 -60.99 35.90 40.13
CA ILE A 325 -61.26 37.31 40.37
C ILE A 325 -62.52 37.76 39.60
N GLU A 326 -62.60 37.40 38.33
CA GLU A 326 -63.78 37.76 37.48
C GLU A 326 -65.09 37.14 38.04
N LYS A 327 -65.01 35.83 38.45
CA LYS A 327 -66.13 35.19 39.09
C LYS A 327 -66.52 35.82 40.42
N LYS A 328 -65.57 36.34 41.20
CA LYS A 328 -65.89 37.11 42.42
C LYS A 328 -66.51 38.44 42.10
N MET A 329 -66.02 39.13 41.09
CA MET A 329 -66.65 40.38 40.66
C MET A 329 -68.11 40.21 40.21
N GLU A 330 -68.35 39.14 39.39
CA GLU A 330 -69.70 38.81 38.96
C GLU A 330 -70.66 38.53 40.13
N THR A 331 -70.16 37.79 41.15
CA THR A 331 -70.90 37.53 42.37
C THR A 331 -71.17 38.81 43.18
N TRP A 332 -70.17 39.70 43.23
CA TRP A 332 -70.34 40.99 43.91
C TRP A 332 -71.33 41.93 43.15
N GLU A 333 -71.36 41.94 41.84
CA GLU A 333 -72.27 42.64 40.99
C GLU A 333 -73.73 42.15 41.24
N HIS A 334 -73.91 40.82 41.23
CA HIS A 334 -75.21 40.22 41.54
C HIS A 334 -75.65 40.53 42.97
N ALA A 335 -74.77 40.48 43.94
CA ALA A 335 -75.11 40.80 45.34
C ALA A 335 -75.46 42.33 45.50
N SER A 336 -74.75 43.18 44.78
CA SER A 336 -75.02 44.63 44.77
C SER A 336 -76.38 44.99 44.13
N ILE A 337 -76.69 44.30 43.00
CA ILE A 337 -77.98 44.47 42.35
C ILE A 337 -79.14 44.03 43.25
N VAL A 338 -78.98 42.86 43.88
CA VAL A 338 -79.96 42.32 44.82
C VAL A 338 -80.12 43.24 46.05
N SER A 339 -79.04 43.82 46.57
CA SER A 339 -79.09 44.77 47.66
C SER A 339 -79.75 46.06 47.30
N ILE A 340 -79.52 46.62 46.09
CA ILE A 340 -80.19 47.83 45.58
C ILE A 340 -81.68 47.53 45.37
N MET A 341 -82.06 46.42 44.79
CA MET A 341 -83.45 46.03 44.60
C MET A 341 -84.18 45.85 45.93
N SER A 342 -83.54 45.23 46.91
CA SER A 342 -84.08 45.05 48.27
C SER A 342 -84.30 46.37 48.97
N SER A 343 -83.38 47.31 48.78
CA SER A 343 -83.48 48.67 49.32
C SER A 343 -84.61 49.48 48.66
N MET A 344 -84.79 49.36 47.35
CA MET A 344 -85.95 49.99 46.64
C MET A 344 -87.28 49.44 47.06
N VAL A 345 -87.41 48.14 47.19
CA VAL A 345 -88.65 47.49 47.65
C VAL A 345 -88.99 47.91 49.11
N ALA A 346 -87.94 48.00 49.94
CA ALA A 346 -88.13 48.47 51.33
C ALA A 346 -88.58 49.98 51.41
N HIS A 347 -88.18 50.77 50.40
CA HIS A 347 -88.57 52.20 50.34
C HIS A 347 -89.98 52.41 49.79
N GLU A 348 -90.50 51.52 48.93
CA GLU A 348 -91.88 51.60 48.40
C GLU A 348 -92.95 51.06 49.37
N LEU A 349 -92.50 50.27 50.38
CA LEU A 349 -93.42 49.70 51.38
C LEU A 349 -93.55 50.56 52.63
N LYS A 350 -93.10 51.80 52.66
CA LYS A 350 -93.28 52.81 53.69
C LYS A 350 -94.13 53.94 53.15
#